data_f6113821222ad0d95170991673c21441
#
_entry.id   f6113821222ad0d95170991673c21441
#
_cell.length_a   1.000
_cell.length_b   1.000
_cell.length_c   1.000
_cell.angle_alpha   90.00
_cell.angle_beta   90.00
_cell.angle_gamma   90.00
#
_symmetry.space_group_name_H-M   'P 1'
#
loop_
_entity.id
_entity.type
_entity.pdbx_description
1 polymer ?
#
loop_
_entity_poly.entity_id
_entity_poly.type
_entity_poly.pdbx_seq_one_letter_code
_entity_poly.pdbx_strand_id
1 'polypeptide(L)'
;MSLLFDTFVQKMKYNVLREVAKLAYNDELTPQRIMDISTKIIPEGKPMFRCCIYKERAIINQRVAMALGGDEDGNVVGVLPIACDECPVDGIQVTAACRGCLAHRCMDNCPRGAISIVDHHAIIDKSKCVECGKCMSVCPYSAIVKHVRPCVRACKAEAIYIDKETEKAVINKDKCISCGSCVYQCPFGAITDKSSITQVISLIRNSGNNKNYRVYAVVAPSVASQYTDIAPEQVMAGIKALGFYDVVEAAWGADTVSYTHLRAH
;
A
#
# COMPACT_ATOMS: atom_id res chain seq x y z
N MET A 1 -23.72 10.22 7.91
CA MET A 1 -22.50 9.58 8.45
C MET A 1 -21.32 9.99 7.58
N SER A 2 -20.37 10.75 8.11
CA SER A 2 -19.14 11.07 7.38
C SER A 2 -18.24 9.85 7.41
N LEU A 3 -17.80 9.38 6.24
CA LEU A 3 -16.77 8.34 6.15
C LEU A 3 -15.49 8.89 6.79
N LEU A 4 -15.05 8.28 7.88
CA LEU A 4 -13.79 8.61 8.54
C LEU A 4 -12.67 7.83 7.84
N PHE A 5 -11.69 8.56 7.31
CA PHE A 5 -10.47 7.98 6.75
C PHE A 5 -9.30 8.40 7.63
N ASP A 6 -8.49 7.43 8.06
CA ASP A 6 -7.30 7.70 8.86
C ASP A 6 -6.23 8.45 8.06
N THR A 7 -6.20 8.24 6.75
CA THR A 7 -5.21 8.84 5.87
C THR A 7 -5.79 9.33 4.55
N PHE A 8 -5.13 10.31 3.94
CA PHE A 8 -5.47 10.77 2.61
C PHE A 8 -5.33 9.67 1.54
N VAL A 9 -4.39 8.74 1.73
CA VAL A 9 -4.20 7.58 0.84
C VAL A 9 -5.44 6.68 0.82
N GLN A 10 -6.02 6.40 1.99
CA GLN A 10 -7.28 5.63 2.09
C GLN A 10 -8.43 6.35 1.40
N LYS A 11 -8.56 7.66 1.60
CA LYS A 11 -9.58 8.49 0.92
C LYS A 11 -9.44 8.42 -0.61
N MET A 12 -8.21 8.53 -1.14
CA MET A 12 -7.97 8.43 -2.57
C MET A 12 -8.30 7.04 -3.12
N LYS A 13 -7.91 5.98 -2.41
CA LYS A 13 -8.27 4.61 -2.76
C LYS A 13 -9.79 4.42 -2.81
N TYR A 14 -10.48 4.88 -1.79
CA TYR A 14 -11.96 4.83 -1.74
C TYR A 14 -12.59 5.57 -2.93
N ASN A 15 -12.12 6.77 -3.26
CA ASN A 15 -12.66 7.54 -4.37
C ASN A 15 -12.50 6.78 -5.70
N VAL A 16 -11.34 6.16 -5.94
CA VAL A 16 -11.11 5.35 -7.14
C VAL A 16 -12.04 4.15 -7.18
N LEU A 17 -12.10 3.36 -6.10
CA LEU A 17 -12.98 2.19 -6.02
C LEU A 17 -14.45 2.56 -6.20
N ARG A 18 -14.89 3.67 -5.63
CA ARG A 18 -16.26 4.18 -5.77
C ARG A 18 -16.62 4.52 -7.22
N GLU A 19 -15.73 5.22 -7.94
CA GLU A 19 -16.00 5.58 -9.34
C GLU A 19 -15.94 4.35 -10.26
N VAL A 20 -15.01 3.42 -10.02
CA VAL A 20 -14.95 2.14 -10.74
C VAL A 20 -16.22 1.31 -10.48
N ALA A 21 -16.67 1.23 -9.22
CA ALA A 21 -17.89 0.50 -8.87
C ALA A 21 -19.12 1.08 -9.55
N LYS A 22 -19.26 2.42 -9.61
CA LYS A 22 -20.39 3.08 -10.31
C LYS A 22 -20.43 2.69 -11.79
N LEU A 23 -19.28 2.73 -12.47
CA LEU A 23 -19.21 2.33 -13.87
C LEU A 23 -19.54 0.83 -14.05
N ALA A 24 -19.08 -0.03 -13.13
CA ALA A 24 -19.38 -1.46 -13.18
C ALA A 24 -20.88 -1.74 -12.97
N TYR A 25 -21.51 -1.07 -12.01
CA TYR A 25 -22.96 -1.22 -11.77
C TYR A 25 -23.82 -0.77 -12.95
N ASN A 26 -23.40 0.31 -13.63
CA ASN A 26 -24.11 0.87 -14.76
C ASN A 26 -23.80 0.19 -16.11
N ASP A 27 -22.87 -0.78 -16.14
CA ASP A 27 -22.36 -1.40 -17.39
C ASP A 27 -21.65 -0.41 -18.31
N GLU A 28 -20.99 0.56 -17.71
CA GLU A 28 -20.33 1.66 -18.41
C GLU A 28 -18.80 1.58 -18.36
N LEU A 29 -18.21 0.40 -18.14
CA LEU A 29 -16.76 0.17 -18.11
C LEU A 29 -16.14 0.23 -19.51
N THR A 30 -16.26 1.38 -20.17
CA THR A 30 -15.59 1.63 -21.45
C THR A 30 -14.21 2.25 -21.23
N PRO A 31 -13.23 2.06 -22.15
CA PRO A 31 -11.90 2.65 -22.04
C PRO A 31 -11.94 4.17 -21.80
N GLN A 32 -12.84 4.88 -22.50
CA GLN A 32 -12.98 6.34 -22.34
C GLN A 32 -13.44 6.71 -20.93
N ARG A 33 -14.51 6.07 -20.43
CA ARG A 33 -15.04 6.32 -19.08
C ARG A 33 -14.04 5.99 -17.97
N ILE A 34 -13.23 4.96 -18.18
CA ILE A 34 -12.14 4.58 -17.27
C ILE A 34 -11.08 5.69 -17.21
N MET A 35 -10.69 6.24 -18.37
CA MET A 35 -9.73 7.35 -18.44
C MET A 35 -10.27 8.62 -17.78
N ASP A 36 -11.56 8.90 -17.89
CA ASP A 36 -12.21 10.07 -17.31
C ASP A 36 -12.22 10.05 -15.77
N ILE A 37 -12.03 8.89 -15.13
CA ILE A 37 -11.98 8.78 -13.65
C ILE A 37 -10.87 9.68 -13.09
N SER A 38 -9.70 9.71 -13.71
CA SER A 38 -8.58 10.50 -13.21
C SER A 38 -8.85 12.01 -13.25
N THR A 39 -9.49 12.50 -14.30
CA THR A 39 -9.87 13.91 -14.42
C THR A 39 -11.01 14.29 -13.49
N LYS A 40 -11.90 13.36 -13.21
CA LYS A 40 -13.00 13.54 -12.26
C LYS A 40 -12.52 13.62 -10.80
N ILE A 41 -11.52 12.79 -10.45
CA ILE A 41 -10.94 12.77 -9.08
C ILE A 41 -9.97 13.94 -8.91
N ILE A 42 -9.17 14.26 -9.93
CA ILE A 42 -8.20 15.36 -9.97
C ILE A 42 -8.64 16.36 -11.05
N PRO A 43 -9.53 17.28 -10.71
CA PRO A 43 -9.99 18.33 -11.65
C PRO A 43 -8.84 19.28 -12.01
N GLU A 44 -9.09 20.19 -12.93
CA GLU A 44 -8.15 21.27 -13.25
C GLU A 44 -7.95 22.21 -12.06
N GLY A 45 -6.73 22.71 -11.90
CA GLY A 45 -6.40 23.61 -10.81
C GLY A 45 -5.04 23.31 -10.18
N LYS A 46 -4.91 23.59 -8.88
CA LYS A 46 -3.67 23.33 -8.13
C LYS A 46 -3.55 21.85 -7.79
N PRO A 47 -2.33 21.28 -7.88
CA PRO A 47 -2.09 19.91 -7.45
C PRO A 47 -2.34 19.75 -5.95
N MET A 48 -2.82 18.58 -5.54
CA MET A 48 -3.21 18.29 -4.16
C MET A 48 -2.11 17.57 -3.37
N PHE A 49 -1.33 16.68 -4.01
CA PHE A 49 -0.38 15.82 -3.30
C PHE A 49 0.91 15.51 -4.07
N ARG A 50 1.07 16.04 -5.30
CA ARG A 50 2.29 15.91 -6.12
C ARG A 50 2.66 17.23 -6.78
N CYS A 51 3.77 17.20 -7.50
CA CYS A 51 4.33 18.40 -8.15
C CYS A 51 3.40 19.03 -9.21
N CYS A 52 2.51 18.23 -9.82
CA CYS A 52 1.58 18.70 -10.84
C CYS A 52 0.37 17.76 -10.99
N ILE A 53 -0.72 18.30 -11.53
CA ILE A 53 -1.98 17.55 -11.79
C ILE A 53 -1.78 16.39 -12.76
N TYR A 54 -0.86 16.47 -13.70
CA TYR A 54 -0.59 15.40 -14.66
C TYR A 54 0.00 14.17 -13.99
N LYS A 55 0.95 14.37 -13.07
CA LYS A 55 1.52 13.28 -12.27
C LYS A 55 0.46 12.68 -11.33
N GLU A 56 -0.38 13.50 -10.72
CA GLU A 56 -1.49 13.03 -9.89
C GLU A 56 -2.47 12.17 -10.69
N ARG A 57 -2.89 12.64 -11.86
CA ARG A 57 -3.77 11.87 -12.77
C ARG A 57 -3.13 10.56 -13.23
N ALA A 58 -1.84 10.57 -13.53
CA ALA A 58 -1.11 9.34 -13.89
C ALA A 58 -1.09 8.33 -12.73
N ILE A 59 -0.90 8.79 -11.50
CA ILE A 59 -0.99 7.94 -10.28
C ILE A 59 -2.42 7.39 -10.12
N ILE A 60 -3.45 8.22 -10.32
CA ILE A 60 -4.84 7.76 -10.26
C ILE A 60 -5.12 6.71 -11.34
N ASN A 61 -4.64 6.88 -12.56
CA ASN A 61 -4.81 5.89 -13.63
C ASN A 61 -4.17 4.54 -13.27
N GLN A 62 -2.98 4.52 -12.67
CA GLN A 62 -2.40 3.28 -12.15
C GLN A 62 -3.24 2.65 -11.04
N ARG A 63 -3.83 3.47 -10.14
CA ARG A 63 -4.76 2.97 -9.11
C ARG A 63 -6.03 2.41 -9.71
N VAL A 64 -6.56 3.02 -10.78
CA VAL A 64 -7.73 2.51 -11.50
C VAL A 64 -7.40 1.14 -12.11
N ALA A 65 -6.23 0.95 -12.71
CA ALA A 65 -5.79 -0.35 -13.20
C ALA A 65 -5.78 -1.41 -12.09
N MET A 66 -5.28 -1.06 -10.90
CA MET A 66 -5.31 -1.96 -9.72
C MET A 66 -6.74 -2.22 -9.21
N ALA A 67 -7.63 -1.23 -9.31
CA ALA A 67 -9.04 -1.38 -8.95
C ALA A 67 -9.81 -2.28 -9.94
N LEU A 68 -9.35 -2.38 -11.18
CA LEU A 68 -9.88 -3.28 -12.21
C LEU A 68 -9.30 -4.70 -12.15
N GLY A 69 -8.41 -4.99 -11.19
CA GLY A 69 -7.79 -6.30 -11.00
C GLY A 69 -6.27 -6.32 -11.21
N GLY A 70 -5.68 -5.26 -11.79
CA GLY A 70 -4.24 -5.18 -12.06
C GLY A 70 -3.75 -6.26 -13.03
N ASP A 71 -2.47 -6.62 -12.94
CA ASP A 71 -1.87 -7.67 -13.75
C ASP A 71 -2.28 -9.06 -13.24
N GLU A 72 -2.36 -10.05 -14.14
CA GLU A 72 -2.72 -11.45 -13.83
C GLU A 72 -1.59 -12.25 -13.16
N ASP A 73 -0.71 -11.57 -12.46
CA ASP A 73 0.49 -12.17 -11.88
C ASP A 73 0.28 -12.96 -10.57
N GLY A 74 -0.99 -13.14 -10.17
CA GLY A 74 -1.38 -13.92 -8.98
C GLY A 74 -1.12 -13.23 -7.63
N ASN A 75 -0.40 -12.11 -7.59
CA ASN A 75 -0.12 -11.38 -6.37
C ASN A 75 -1.21 -10.33 -6.07
N VAL A 76 -1.69 -10.30 -4.83
CA VAL A 76 -2.73 -9.35 -4.39
C VAL A 76 -2.17 -7.94 -4.19
N VAL A 77 -0.87 -7.81 -3.93
CA VAL A 77 -0.22 -6.53 -3.66
C VAL A 77 0.67 -6.13 -4.82
N GLY A 78 0.52 -4.89 -5.28
CA GLY A 78 1.33 -4.34 -6.37
C GLY A 78 1.94 -2.98 -6.02
N VAL A 79 2.93 -2.58 -6.80
CA VAL A 79 3.61 -1.28 -6.70
C VAL A 79 3.15 -0.39 -7.85
N LEU A 80 2.85 0.86 -7.55
CA LEU A 80 2.61 1.92 -8.54
C LEU A 80 3.93 2.64 -8.81
N PRO A 81 4.63 2.36 -9.92
CA PRO A 81 5.98 2.88 -10.15
C PRO A 81 6.03 4.41 -10.20
N ILE A 82 4.99 5.06 -10.73
CA ILE A 82 4.91 6.53 -10.82
C ILE A 82 4.79 7.18 -9.43
N ALA A 83 4.20 6.47 -8.46
CA ALA A 83 4.01 6.98 -7.10
C ALA A 83 5.18 6.63 -6.16
N CYS A 84 6.07 5.71 -6.57
CA CYS A 84 7.19 5.22 -5.75
C CYS A 84 8.49 6.01 -6.01
N ASP A 85 8.46 7.34 -5.81
CA ASP A 85 9.56 8.23 -6.16
C ASP A 85 9.91 9.31 -5.11
N GLU A 86 9.12 9.42 -4.06
CA GLU A 86 9.30 10.47 -3.03
C GLU A 86 10.06 9.97 -1.78
N CYS A 87 10.31 8.67 -1.70
CA CYS A 87 11.07 8.14 -0.58
C CYS A 87 12.56 8.52 -0.69
N PRO A 88 13.22 8.83 0.42
CA PRO A 88 14.67 9.01 0.40
C PRO A 88 15.37 7.72 -0.07
N VAL A 89 16.55 7.91 -0.65
CA VAL A 89 17.42 6.78 -1.03
C VAL A 89 17.79 6.01 0.23
N ASP A 90 17.67 4.69 0.19
CA ASP A 90 18.06 3.83 1.32
C ASP A 90 19.56 3.93 1.63
N GLY A 91 19.91 3.62 2.86
CA GLY A 91 21.29 3.56 3.31
C GLY A 91 21.65 4.63 4.35
N ILE A 92 22.96 4.75 4.64
CA ILE A 92 23.46 5.67 5.64
C ILE A 92 23.57 7.08 5.06
N GLN A 93 22.99 8.05 5.75
CA GLN A 93 22.96 9.46 5.34
C GLN A 93 23.32 10.36 6.52
N VAL A 94 23.85 11.55 6.20
CA VAL A 94 24.10 12.61 7.16
C VAL A 94 22.93 13.58 7.13
N THR A 95 22.36 13.88 8.29
CA THR A 95 21.24 14.81 8.43
C THR A 95 21.73 16.24 8.70
N ALA A 96 20.83 17.20 8.63
CA ALA A 96 21.09 18.61 8.99
C ALA A 96 21.54 18.80 10.47
N ALA A 97 21.44 17.80 11.31
CA ALA A 97 21.96 17.82 12.67
C ALA A 97 23.51 17.77 12.74
N CYS A 98 24.19 17.49 11.62
CA CYS A 98 25.64 17.51 11.55
C CYS A 98 26.18 18.92 11.86
N ARG A 99 27.20 19.00 12.72
CA ARG A 99 27.82 20.25 13.16
C ARG A 99 29.24 20.42 12.64
N GLY A 100 29.73 19.53 11.75
CA GLY A 100 31.11 19.60 11.27
C GLY A 100 32.13 19.65 12.42
N CYS A 101 31.93 18.86 13.46
CA CYS A 101 32.74 18.93 14.70
C CYS A 101 34.22 18.65 14.41
N LEU A 102 35.12 19.32 15.13
CA LEU A 102 36.58 19.22 14.96
C LEU A 102 37.12 17.80 15.26
N ALA A 103 36.40 17.01 16.05
CA ALA A 103 36.83 15.66 16.43
C ALA A 103 36.74 14.64 15.28
N HIS A 104 36.02 14.95 14.22
CA HIS A 104 35.84 14.13 12.98
C HIS A 104 35.70 12.62 13.19
N ARG A 105 35.17 12.17 14.34
CA ARG A 105 35.10 10.75 14.72
C ARG A 105 34.46 9.85 13.68
N CYS A 106 33.46 10.37 12.95
CA CYS A 106 32.79 9.63 11.89
C CYS A 106 33.73 9.35 10.71
N MET A 107 34.61 10.29 10.38
CA MET A 107 35.61 10.15 9.33
C MET A 107 36.71 9.17 9.75
N ASP A 108 37.28 9.37 10.95
CA ASP A 108 38.38 8.55 11.49
C ASP A 108 37.98 7.10 11.70
N ASN A 109 36.72 6.83 12.07
CA ASN A 109 36.21 5.48 12.27
C ASN A 109 35.68 4.83 10.98
N CYS A 110 35.75 5.50 9.83
CA CYS A 110 35.32 4.92 8.57
C CYS A 110 36.38 4.00 7.96
N PRO A 111 36.18 2.66 7.96
CA PRO A 111 37.22 1.73 7.47
C PRO A 111 37.46 1.82 5.95
N ARG A 112 36.56 2.49 5.24
CA ARG A 112 36.62 2.64 3.77
C ARG A 112 37.02 4.07 3.35
N GLY A 113 37.25 4.97 4.31
CA GLY A 113 37.52 6.37 3.99
C GLY A 113 36.41 7.04 3.16
N ALA A 114 35.17 6.64 3.39
CA ALA A 114 34.03 7.10 2.61
C ALA A 114 33.43 8.43 3.11
N ILE A 115 34.01 9.05 4.15
CA ILE A 115 33.49 10.28 4.75
C ILE A 115 34.49 11.39 4.60
N SER A 116 34.03 12.52 4.11
CA SER A 116 34.77 13.79 4.03
C SER A 116 33.98 14.89 4.72
N ILE A 117 34.67 15.96 5.12
CA ILE A 117 34.04 17.17 5.68
C ILE A 117 34.17 18.29 4.63
N VAL A 118 33.02 18.81 4.21
CA VAL A 118 32.93 19.91 3.25
C VAL A 118 31.98 20.95 3.85
N ASP A 119 32.37 22.18 3.88
CA ASP A 119 31.58 23.34 4.39
C ASP A 119 30.98 23.06 5.78
N HIS A 120 31.79 22.56 6.71
CA HIS A 120 31.37 22.18 8.07
C HIS A 120 30.30 21.11 8.13
N HIS A 121 30.18 20.27 7.10
CA HIS A 121 29.22 19.16 7.05
C HIS A 121 29.90 17.88 6.59
N ALA A 122 29.55 16.74 7.21
CA ALA A 122 30.04 15.45 6.78
C ALA A 122 29.29 14.98 5.53
N ILE A 123 30.04 14.50 4.53
CA ILE A 123 29.48 13.95 3.30
C ILE A 123 29.95 12.50 3.17
N ILE A 124 29.04 11.60 2.80
CA ILE A 124 29.32 10.19 2.60
C ILE A 124 29.36 9.87 1.12
N ASP A 125 30.51 9.43 0.64
CA ASP A 125 30.69 8.90 -0.70
C ASP A 125 30.03 7.50 -0.79
N LYS A 126 28.89 7.46 -1.49
CA LYS A 126 28.10 6.22 -1.65
C LYS A 126 28.83 5.13 -2.42
N SER A 127 29.78 5.48 -3.29
CA SER A 127 30.55 4.50 -4.05
C SER A 127 31.54 3.72 -3.18
N LYS A 128 32.01 4.33 -2.09
CA LYS A 128 32.94 3.72 -1.12
C LYS A 128 32.25 3.16 0.12
N CYS A 129 31.05 3.64 0.43
CA CYS A 129 30.33 3.28 1.64
C CYS A 129 29.80 1.85 1.57
N VAL A 130 30.17 1.02 2.53
CA VAL A 130 29.68 -0.37 2.69
C VAL A 130 28.59 -0.51 3.76
N GLU A 131 27.99 0.59 4.19
CA GLU A 131 26.89 0.68 5.17
C GLU A 131 27.13 -0.05 6.50
N CYS A 132 28.37 -0.15 6.95
CA CYS A 132 28.73 -0.88 8.18
C CYS A 132 28.21 -0.22 9.49
N GLY A 133 27.75 1.04 9.45
CA GLY A 133 27.16 1.74 10.60
C GLY A 133 28.14 2.30 11.63
N LYS A 134 29.46 2.09 11.52
CA LYS A 134 30.44 2.57 12.52
C LYS A 134 30.37 4.07 12.72
N CYS A 135 30.16 4.87 11.67
CA CYS A 135 30.05 6.32 11.75
C CYS A 135 28.80 6.76 12.54
N MET A 136 27.75 5.97 12.53
CA MET A 136 26.52 6.28 13.31
C MET A 136 26.76 6.15 14.80
N SER A 137 27.46 5.07 15.23
CA SER A 137 27.70 4.79 16.66
C SER A 137 28.63 5.79 17.33
N VAL A 138 29.50 6.45 16.57
CA VAL A 138 30.50 7.40 17.11
C VAL A 138 30.09 8.87 16.98
N CYS A 139 28.96 9.15 16.30
CA CYS A 139 28.50 10.52 16.13
C CYS A 139 27.82 11.04 17.42
N PRO A 140 28.38 12.06 18.11
CA PRO A 140 27.82 12.54 19.38
C PRO A 140 26.48 13.26 19.20
N TYR A 141 26.15 13.69 17.97
CA TYR A 141 24.91 14.40 17.63
C TYR A 141 23.86 13.48 17.02
N SER A 142 24.12 12.17 16.89
CA SER A 142 23.25 11.22 16.17
C SER A 142 22.84 11.73 14.77
N ALA A 143 23.73 12.53 14.15
CA ALA A 143 23.47 13.19 12.87
C ALA A 143 23.59 12.23 11.66
N ILE A 144 24.10 11.01 11.88
CA ILE A 144 24.24 10.01 10.84
C ILE A 144 23.22 8.91 11.13
N VAL A 145 22.33 8.66 10.17
CA VAL A 145 21.22 7.73 10.32
C VAL A 145 21.16 6.77 9.15
N LYS A 146 20.63 5.57 9.40
CA LYS A 146 20.32 4.60 8.34
C LYS A 146 18.84 4.74 7.97
N HIS A 147 18.58 5.17 6.75
CA HIS A 147 17.24 5.19 6.19
C HIS A 147 16.91 3.82 5.60
N VAL A 148 15.76 3.29 6.01
CA VAL A 148 15.15 2.09 5.41
C VAL A 148 13.71 2.47 5.10
N ARG A 149 13.28 2.26 3.87
CA ARG A 149 11.93 2.62 3.46
C ARG A 149 10.88 1.92 4.31
N PRO A 150 9.78 2.58 4.68
CA PRO A 150 8.75 2.00 5.55
C PRO A 150 8.21 0.66 5.04
N CYS A 151 8.04 0.50 3.73
CA CYS A 151 7.57 -0.73 3.11
C CYS A 151 8.54 -1.90 3.29
N VAL A 152 9.86 -1.67 3.17
CA VAL A 152 10.90 -2.68 3.37
C VAL A 152 10.93 -3.08 4.84
N ARG A 153 10.96 -2.11 5.75
CA ARG A 153 10.98 -2.34 7.19
C ARG A 153 9.74 -3.09 7.70
N ALA A 154 8.57 -2.86 7.09
CA ALA A 154 7.31 -3.50 7.47
C ALA A 154 7.18 -4.94 6.96
N CYS A 155 7.99 -5.35 5.98
CA CYS A 155 7.87 -6.66 5.36
C CYS A 155 8.58 -7.74 6.19
N LYS A 156 7.81 -8.46 7.03
CA LYS A 156 8.36 -9.56 7.84
C LYS A 156 8.80 -10.77 7.02
N ALA A 157 8.26 -10.93 5.80
CA ALA A 157 8.65 -11.99 4.87
C ALA A 157 9.87 -11.63 4.02
N GLU A 158 10.45 -10.42 4.21
CA GLU A 158 11.58 -9.90 3.43
C GLU A 158 11.36 -10.00 1.90
N ALA A 159 10.10 -9.84 1.50
CA ALA A 159 9.68 -9.93 0.11
C ALA A 159 9.86 -8.62 -0.67
N ILE A 160 10.19 -7.50 -0.01
CA ILE A 160 10.31 -6.19 -0.63
C ILE A 160 11.76 -5.75 -0.62
N TYR A 161 12.26 -5.37 -1.77
CA TYR A 161 13.57 -4.75 -1.95
C TYR A 161 13.47 -3.53 -2.85
N ILE A 162 14.52 -2.71 -2.85
CA ILE A 162 14.61 -1.54 -3.72
C ILE A 162 15.52 -1.91 -4.89
N ASP A 163 14.98 -1.80 -6.08
CA ASP A 163 15.73 -1.98 -7.31
C ASP A 163 16.78 -0.87 -7.45
N LYS A 164 18.01 -1.23 -7.76
CA LYS A 164 19.15 -0.30 -7.76
C LYS A 164 19.17 0.65 -8.95
N GLU A 165 18.55 0.25 -10.07
CA GLU A 165 18.55 1.07 -11.29
C GLU A 165 17.38 2.04 -11.30
N THR A 166 16.19 1.55 -10.94
CA THR A 166 14.97 2.36 -10.94
C THR A 166 14.72 3.08 -9.61
N GLU A 167 15.42 2.70 -8.55
CA GLU A 167 15.22 3.15 -7.17
C GLU A 167 13.79 2.95 -6.65
N LYS A 168 13.04 2.02 -7.23
CA LYS A 168 11.66 1.72 -6.87
C LYS A 168 11.55 0.44 -6.05
N ALA A 169 10.50 0.35 -5.27
CA ALA A 169 10.18 -0.87 -4.53
C ALA A 169 9.74 -1.97 -5.51
N VAL A 170 10.26 -3.16 -5.30
CA VAL A 170 9.90 -4.37 -6.03
C VAL A 170 9.47 -5.43 -5.03
N ILE A 171 8.43 -6.18 -5.36
CA ILE A 171 7.90 -7.25 -4.52
C ILE A 171 8.29 -8.60 -5.14
N ASN A 172 9.04 -9.40 -4.39
CA ASN A 172 9.28 -10.79 -4.75
C ASN A 172 8.01 -11.60 -4.45
N LYS A 173 7.39 -12.13 -5.50
CA LYS A 173 6.10 -12.83 -5.44
C LYS A 173 6.19 -14.15 -4.68
N ASP A 174 7.28 -14.88 -4.81
CA ASP A 174 7.48 -16.18 -4.18
C ASP A 174 7.61 -16.07 -2.65
N LYS A 175 8.07 -14.92 -2.16
CA LYS A 175 8.19 -14.62 -0.73
C LYS A 175 6.99 -13.88 -0.14
N CYS A 176 6.18 -13.24 -0.99
CA CYS A 176 5.09 -12.40 -0.53
C CYS A 176 3.94 -13.24 0.02
N ILE A 177 3.58 -13.03 1.27
CA ILE A 177 2.45 -13.69 1.94
C ILE A 177 1.14 -12.86 1.88
N SER A 178 1.10 -11.81 1.08
CA SER A 178 -0.08 -10.94 0.88
C SER A 178 -0.69 -10.34 2.15
N CYS A 179 0.11 -10.13 3.21
CA CYS A 179 -0.37 -9.65 4.52
C CYS A 179 -0.79 -8.18 4.55
N GLY A 180 -0.48 -7.36 3.53
CA GLY A 180 -0.87 -5.95 3.42
C GLY A 180 -0.07 -4.95 4.27
N SER A 181 0.87 -5.36 5.13
CA SER A 181 1.62 -4.45 6.00
C SER A 181 2.35 -3.34 5.24
N CYS A 182 2.89 -3.63 4.07
CA CYS A 182 3.56 -2.67 3.20
C CYS A 182 2.58 -1.64 2.58
N VAL A 183 1.35 -2.06 2.31
CA VAL A 183 0.28 -1.18 1.82
C VAL A 183 -0.06 -0.13 2.87
N TYR A 184 -0.24 -0.58 4.11
CA TYR A 184 -0.56 0.29 5.25
C TYR A 184 0.57 1.27 5.56
N GLN A 185 1.82 0.81 5.53
CA GLN A 185 3.00 1.60 5.91
C GLN A 185 3.50 2.56 4.81
N CYS A 186 3.00 2.45 3.57
CA CYS A 186 3.45 3.32 2.49
C CYS A 186 2.83 4.73 2.61
N PRO A 187 3.60 5.78 2.98
CA PRO A 187 3.05 7.11 3.21
C PRO A 187 2.57 7.78 1.91
N PHE A 188 3.09 7.33 0.78
CA PHE A 188 2.72 7.84 -0.55
C PHE A 188 1.65 6.99 -1.24
N GLY A 189 1.24 5.89 -0.61
CA GLY A 189 0.31 4.95 -1.20
C GLY A 189 0.79 4.34 -2.52
N ALA A 190 2.11 4.28 -2.72
CA ALA A 190 2.69 3.67 -3.92
C ALA A 190 2.54 2.14 -3.93
N ILE A 191 2.34 1.53 -2.78
CA ILE A 191 2.01 0.11 -2.67
C ILE A 191 0.52 0.02 -2.38
N THR A 192 -0.18 -0.77 -3.16
CA THR A 192 -1.63 -0.95 -3.06
C THR A 192 -2.02 -2.40 -3.33
N ASP A 193 -3.18 -2.79 -2.86
CA ASP A 193 -3.80 -4.07 -3.16
C ASP A 193 -4.62 -3.99 -4.46
N LYS A 194 -4.69 -5.09 -5.15
CA LYS A 194 -5.60 -5.32 -6.29
C LYS A 194 -7.01 -5.54 -5.77
N SER A 195 -7.99 -5.10 -6.53
CA SER A 195 -9.40 -5.24 -6.16
C SER A 195 -10.12 -6.17 -7.13
N SER A 196 -11.00 -7.00 -6.59
CA SER A 196 -11.94 -7.81 -7.37
C SER A 196 -13.35 -7.20 -7.42
N ILE A 197 -13.48 -5.90 -7.14
CA ILE A 197 -14.80 -5.25 -7.01
C ILE A 197 -15.64 -5.36 -8.30
N THR A 198 -15.02 -5.23 -9.46
CA THR A 198 -15.72 -5.36 -10.76
C THR A 198 -16.20 -6.78 -11.01
N GLN A 199 -15.41 -7.78 -10.64
CA GLN A 199 -15.77 -9.20 -10.75
C GLN A 199 -16.95 -9.52 -9.83
N VAL A 200 -16.92 -9.05 -8.57
CA VAL A 200 -18.02 -9.24 -7.61
C VAL A 200 -19.30 -8.57 -8.10
N ILE A 201 -19.23 -7.34 -8.60
CA ILE A 201 -20.39 -6.64 -9.17
C ILE A 201 -20.97 -7.43 -10.36
N SER A 202 -20.11 -7.93 -11.26
CA SER A 202 -20.54 -8.76 -12.39
C SER A 202 -21.22 -10.04 -11.93
N LEU A 203 -20.68 -10.73 -10.91
CA LEU A 203 -21.30 -11.91 -10.33
C LEU A 203 -22.71 -11.62 -9.77
N ILE A 204 -22.87 -10.54 -9.02
CA ILE A 204 -24.17 -10.15 -8.46
C ILE A 204 -25.16 -9.83 -9.58
N ARG A 205 -24.76 -9.05 -10.59
CA ARG A 205 -25.62 -8.68 -11.72
C ARG A 205 -26.07 -9.89 -12.53
N ASN A 206 -25.11 -10.76 -12.90
CA ASN A 206 -25.37 -11.95 -13.71
C ASN A 206 -26.20 -13.00 -12.97
N SER A 207 -26.28 -12.94 -11.63
CA SER A 207 -27.16 -13.78 -10.84
C SER A 207 -28.66 -13.52 -11.10
N GLY A 208 -29.00 -12.38 -11.70
CA GLY A 208 -30.38 -11.99 -11.97
C GLY A 208 -31.25 -11.96 -10.69
N ASN A 209 -30.80 -11.26 -9.66
CA ASN A 209 -31.40 -11.28 -8.32
C ASN A 209 -31.43 -12.71 -7.72
N ASN A 210 -30.34 -13.44 -7.84
CA ASN A 210 -30.17 -14.81 -7.35
C ASN A 210 -31.13 -15.85 -7.97
N LYS A 211 -31.68 -15.56 -9.15
CA LYS A 211 -32.54 -16.50 -9.91
C LYS A 211 -31.73 -17.49 -10.72
N ASN A 212 -30.65 -17.03 -11.38
CA ASN A 212 -29.80 -17.88 -12.21
C ASN A 212 -28.87 -18.75 -11.34
N TYR A 213 -28.28 -18.14 -10.31
CA TYR A 213 -27.44 -18.77 -9.29
C TYR A 213 -27.43 -17.89 -8.04
N ARG A 214 -27.11 -18.47 -6.91
CA ARG A 214 -27.04 -17.76 -5.63
C ARG A 214 -25.63 -17.31 -5.33
N VAL A 215 -25.47 -16.03 -4.97
CA VAL A 215 -24.17 -15.44 -4.59
C VAL A 215 -24.13 -15.29 -3.08
N TYR A 216 -23.19 -15.95 -2.43
CA TYR A 216 -22.97 -15.86 -0.98
C TYR A 216 -21.76 -14.99 -0.69
N ALA A 217 -21.82 -14.18 0.36
CA ALA A 217 -20.66 -13.49 0.92
C ALA A 217 -20.15 -14.28 2.12
N VAL A 218 -18.84 -14.56 2.14
CA VAL A 218 -18.16 -15.11 3.32
C VAL A 218 -17.38 -13.99 3.98
N VAL A 219 -17.67 -13.70 5.24
CA VAL A 219 -17.14 -12.56 5.97
C VAL A 219 -16.26 -13.01 7.13
N ALA A 220 -15.04 -12.47 7.19
CA ALA A 220 -14.14 -12.76 8.29
C ALA A 220 -14.52 -11.96 9.56
N PRO A 221 -14.25 -12.46 10.79
CA PRO A 221 -14.53 -11.73 12.02
C PRO A 221 -13.88 -10.34 12.09
N SER A 222 -12.76 -10.14 11.40
CA SER A 222 -12.06 -8.85 11.31
C SER A 222 -12.88 -7.72 10.69
N VAL A 223 -14.00 -8.01 10.02
CA VAL A 223 -14.91 -6.98 9.51
C VAL A 223 -15.49 -6.14 10.63
N ALA A 224 -15.73 -6.71 11.81
CA ALA A 224 -16.24 -6.00 12.98
C ALA A 224 -15.30 -4.88 13.46
N SER A 225 -13.98 -5.04 13.30
CA SER A 225 -13.00 -4.02 13.66
C SER A 225 -12.96 -2.82 12.70
N GLN A 226 -13.55 -2.96 11.50
CA GLN A 226 -13.61 -1.88 10.51
C GLN A 226 -14.86 -1.00 10.68
N TYR A 227 -15.85 -1.48 11.42
CA TYR A 227 -17.13 -0.81 11.64
C TYR A 227 -17.45 -0.75 13.15
N THR A 228 -16.61 -0.02 13.89
CA THR A 228 -16.69 0.04 15.37
C THR A 228 -17.99 0.65 15.91
N ASP A 229 -18.63 1.50 15.12
CA ASP A 229 -19.88 2.21 15.52
C ASP A 229 -21.16 1.53 14.99
N ILE A 230 -21.03 0.36 14.40
CA ILE A 230 -22.15 -0.36 13.76
C ILE A 230 -22.16 -1.80 14.28
N ALA A 231 -23.34 -2.29 14.68
CA ALA A 231 -23.47 -3.67 15.09
C ALA A 231 -23.16 -4.64 13.94
N PRO A 232 -22.47 -5.77 14.19
CA PRO A 232 -22.11 -6.75 13.15
C PRO A 232 -23.31 -7.20 12.31
N GLU A 233 -24.48 -7.35 12.92
CA GLU A 233 -25.73 -7.76 12.26
C GLU A 233 -26.17 -6.71 11.21
N GLN A 234 -25.94 -5.43 11.50
CA GLN A 234 -26.26 -4.34 10.56
C GLN A 234 -25.27 -4.34 9.37
N VAL A 235 -24.00 -4.66 9.61
CA VAL A 235 -23.01 -4.83 8.54
C VAL A 235 -23.41 -5.99 7.64
N MET A 236 -23.80 -7.13 8.21
CA MET A 236 -24.27 -8.31 7.47
C MET A 236 -25.52 -7.99 6.65
N ALA A 237 -26.50 -7.28 7.25
CA ALA A 237 -27.70 -6.82 6.54
C ALA A 237 -27.36 -5.87 5.39
N GLY A 238 -26.40 -4.97 5.59
CA GLY A 238 -25.88 -4.07 4.55
C GLY A 238 -25.26 -4.82 3.38
N ILE A 239 -24.42 -5.84 3.65
CA ILE A 239 -23.82 -6.70 2.62
C ILE A 239 -24.93 -7.44 1.85
N LYS A 240 -25.90 -8.00 2.54
CA LYS A 240 -27.04 -8.69 1.91
C LYS A 240 -27.86 -7.72 1.01
N ALA A 241 -28.03 -6.48 1.42
CA ALA A 241 -28.71 -5.44 0.63
C ALA A 241 -27.98 -5.07 -0.67
N LEU A 242 -26.68 -5.37 -0.81
CA LEU A 242 -25.93 -5.21 -2.06
C LEU A 242 -26.30 -6.23 -3.13
N GLY A 243 -27.13 -7.24 -2.82
CA GLY A 243 -27.61 -8.25 -3.77
C GLY A 243 -27.06 -9.64 -3.56
N PHE A 244 -26.32 -9.88 -2.48
CA PHE A 244 -25.95 -11.23 -2.07
C PHE A 244 -27.19 -12.01 -1.59
N TYR A 245 -27.23 -13.30 -1.90
CA TYR A 245 -28.30 -14.17 -1.43
C TYR A 245 -28.29 -14.33 0.09
N ASP A 246 -27.10 -14.58 0.64
CA ASP A 246 -26.87 -14.64 2.07
C ASP A 246 -25.44 -14.30 2.45
N VAL A 247 -25.21 -14.07 3.75
CA VAL A 247 -23.91 -13.75 4.33
C VAL A 247 -23.56 -14.78 5.38
N VAL A 248 -22.39 -15.39 5.26
CA VAL A 248 -21.90 -16.45 6.15
C VAL A 248 -20.63 -15.97 6.84
N GLU A 249 -20.56 -16.16 8.16
CA GLU A 249 -19.35 -15.88 8.92
C GLU A 249 -18.33 -17.01 8.77
N ALA A 250 -17.09 -16.65 8.40
CA ALA A 250 -16.00 -17.63 8.28
C ALA A 250 -15.68 -18.33 9.61
N ALA A 251 -15.95 -17.67 10.74
CA ALA A 251 -15.79 -18.25 12.08
C ALA A 251 -16.64 -19.49 12.29
N TRP A 252 -17.86 -19.53 11.74
CA TRP A 252 -18.73 -20.70 11.85
C TRP A 252 -18.13 -21.95 11.20
N GLY A 253 -17.45 -21.78 10.05
CA GLY A 253 -16.70 -22.87 9.41
C GLY A 253 -15.53 -23.35 10.28
N ALA A 254 -14.79 -22.42 10.90
CA ALA A 254 -13.69 -22.75 11.79
C ALA A 254 -14.16 -23.51 13.05
N ASP A 255 -15.27 -23.10 13.64
CA ASP A 255 -15.88 -23.79 14.80
C ASP A 255 -16.32 -25.21 14.43
N THR A 256 -16.91 -25.39 13.24
CA THR A 256 -17.28 -26.69 12.73
C THR A 256 -16.08 -27.62 12.56
N VAL A 257 -14.98 -27.13 11.98
CA VAL A 257 -13.72 -27.90 11.83
C VAL A 257 -13.13 -28.24 13.20
N SER A 258 -13.09 -27.30 14.13
CA SER A 258 -12.61 -27.53 15.49
C SER A 258 -13.42 -28.62 16.22
N TYR A 259 -14.75 -28.61 16.04
CA TYR A 259 -15.62 -29.60 16.64
C TYR A 259 -15.43 -30.97 16.01
N THR A 260 -15.33 -31.06 14.69
CA THR A 260 -15.32 -32.34 13.95
C THR A 260 -13.97 -33.03 13.92
N HIS A 261 -12.85 -32.23 13.91
CA HIS A 261 -11.51 -32.77 13.71
C HIS A 261 -10.60 -32.66 14.94
N LEU A 262 -10.75 -31.64 15.81
CA LEU A 262 -9.88 -31.46 16.97
C LEU A 262 -10.43 -32.14 18.25
N ARG A 263 -11.70 -32.47 18.33
CA ARG A 263 -12.27 -33.20 19.47
C ARG A 263 -12.19 -34.73 19.33
N ALA A 264 -11.68 -35.23 18.21
CA ALA A 264 -11.51 -36.68 17.97
C ALA A 264 -10.13 -37.19 18.45
N HIS A 265 -9.36 -36.40 19.15
CA HIS A 265 -8.12 -36.70 19.84
C HIS A 265 -8.24 -36.22 21.30
#